data_20fff95dfd69e4f5bafb36cfd09ca69e
#
_entry.id   20fff95dfd69e4f5bafb36cfd09ca69e
#
_cell.length_a   1.000
_cell.length_b   1.000
_cell.length_c   1.000
_cell.angle_alpha   90.00
_cell.angle_beta   90.00
_cell.angle_gamma   90.00
#
_symmetry.space_group_name_H-M   'P 1'
#
loop_
_entity.id
_entity.type
_entity.pdbx_description
1 polymer ?
#
loop_
_entity_poly.entity_id
_entity_poly.type
_entity_poly.pdbx_seq_one_letter_code
_entity_poly.pdbx_strand_id
1 'polypeptide(L)'
;MKKHLLTIVLAAMSMAVTAQYIDRVERKSVDNVPVSSFAGYQHQLFNFDWKFQLGAQPGAENPAFDDTNWRNIDLPHDFQFEQPWDESAGGARGFKPMCEGWYRKTFKAEEMWKNLRVSLDFGGLIFYGDVYLNGKKVVSTEYGYVGFEANITRYLRYDTLNVVAVYASTGPSKGSRWYTGGGLFRDVYLEVKNPTHIARHGVYVTTPEVSAESAVVQLQVEVDGWQKHDASLKAIIRDPQGNVVAETKGQMPRFTHQQCSEVKLDPVTLTNPQLWDLDTPNLYTAEVIVTADGVTSDSIVEPFGVRKIEFSKDFGFKLNGRKVFLQGMANHHDMGGLGVASFDRGIERLMLQAQAFGYNCIRCSHNPYSESFTRIADKVGMLVVDEL
;
A
#
# COMPACT_ATOMS: atom_id res chain seq x y z
N MET A 1 5.68 -7.44 51.77
CA MET A 1 6.31 -6.28 51.08
C MET A 1 6.90 -6.60 49.71
N LYS A 2 7.60 -7.74 49.47
CA LYS A 2 8.20 -8.02 48.14
C LYS A 2 7.20 -8.30 47.00
N LYS A 3 6.01 -8.84 47.27
CA LYS A 3 4.99 -9.10 46.24
C LYS A 3 4.30 -7.85 45.66
N HIS A 4 4.11 -6.83 46.49
CA HIS A 4 3.51 -5.57 46.03
C HIS A 4 4.48 -4.69 45.25
N LEU A 5 5.80 -4.81 45.51
CA LEU A 5 6.81 -4.08 44.75
C LEU A 5 6.93 -4.61 43.30
N LEU A 6 6.80 -5.94 43.12
CA LEU A 6 6.86 -6.55 41.79
C LEU A 6 5.66 -6.19 40.93
N THR A 7 4.47 -6.07 41.51
CA THR A 7 3.24 -5.69 40.79
C THR A 7 3.27 -4.22 40.35
N ILE A 8 3.84 -3.33 41.17
CA ILE A 8 3.98 -1.91 40.83
C ILE A 8 5.04 -1.71 39.73
N VAL A 9 6.14 -2.48 39.74
CA VAL A 9 7.17 -2.40 38.70
C VAL A 9 6.65 -2.93 37.37
N LEU A 10 5.86 -4.02 37.36
CA LEU A 10 5.23 -4.54 36.13
C LEU A 10 4.16 -3.59 35.59
N ALA A 11 3.36 -2.96 36.45
CA ALA A 11 2.39 -1.95 36.04
C ALA A 11 3.07 -0.68 35.51
N ALA A 12 4.16 -0.22 36.13
CA ALA A 12 4.93 0.93 35.66
C ALA A 12 5.66 0.62 34.33
N MET A 13 6.18 -0.60 34.14
CA MET A 13 6.76 -1.03 32.85
C MET A 13 5.70 -1.15 31.74
N SER A 14 4.49 -1.62 32.05
CA SER A 14 3.41 -1.68 31.04
C SER A 14 2.90 -0.29 30.67
N MET A 15 2.83 0.64 31.63
CA MET A 15 2.49 2.03 31.33
C MET A 15 3.60 2.78 30.57
N ALA A 16 4.87 2.51 30.87
CA ALA A 16 5.98 3.10 30.14
C ALA A 16 6.07 2.59 28.70
N VAL A 17 5.75 1.31 28.46
CA VAL A 17 5.70 0.75 27.11
C VAL A 17 4.51 1.29 26.33
N THR A 18 3.34 1.49 26.96
CA THR A 18 2.17 2.13 26.32
C THR A 18 2.41 3.60 26.07
N ALA A 19 3.03 4.35 26.97
CA ALA A 19 3.36 5.77 26.76
C ALA A 19 4.41 5.95 25.64
N GLN A 20 5.45 5.12 25.56
CA GLN A 20 6.40 5.15 24.45
C GLN A 20 5.77 4.73 23.11
N TYR A 21 4.70 3.98 23.11
CA TYR A 21 3.98 3.56 21.90
C TYR A 21 3.04 4.65 21.37
N ILE A 22 2.47 5.46 22.26
CA ILE A 22 1.60 6.59 21.90
C ILE A 22 2.42 7.79 21.40
N ASP A 23 3.62 8.03 21.95
CA ASP A 23 4.51 9.13 21.54
C ASP A 23 5.20 8.90 20.16
N ARG A 24 5.13 7.70 19.59
CA ARG A 24 5.72 7.42 18.27
C ARG A 24 4.78 7.60 17.09
N VAL A 25 3.51 7.79 17.31
CA VAL A 25 2.58 8.28 16.29
C VAL A 25 2.54 9.81 16.39
N GLU A 26 3.65 10.46 16.06
CA GLU A 26 3.57 11.86 15.68
C GLU A 26 2.55 11.95 14.54
N ARG A 27 1.44 12.62 14.80
CA ARG A 27 0.53 13.07 13.73
C ARG A 27 1.35 14.01 12.85
N LYS A 28 1.97 13.47 11.81
CA LYS A 28 2.56 14.30 10.78
C LYS A 28 1.39 14.89 10.01
N SER A 29 1.14 16.17 10.23
CA SER A 29 0.24 16.91 9.35
C SER A 29 0.74 16.78 7.91
N VAL A 30 -0.14 16.90 6.95
CA VAL A 30 0.23 16.88 5.51
C VAL A 30 1.33 17.90 5.20
N ASP A 31 1.44 18.97 6.01
CA ASP A 31 2.45 20.02 5.91
C ASP A 31 3.87 19.61 6.32
N ASN A 32 4.04 18.44 6.96
CA ASN A 32 5.33 17.99 7.52
C ASN A 32 5.91 16.75 6.82
N VAL A 33 5.32 16.27 5.72
CA VAL A 33 5.90 15.17 4.96
C VAL A 33 7.07 15.70 4.14
N PRO A 34 8.28 15.15 4.26
CA PRO A 34 9.41 15.61 3.46
C PRO A 34 9.08 15.49 1.98
N VAL A 35 9.18 16.60 1.27
CA VAL A 35 9.15 16.59 -0.20
C VAL A 35 10.29 15.67 -0.64
N SER A 36 10.00 14.75 -1.57
CA SER A 36 11.05 13.93 -2.17
C SER A 36 12.14 14.84 -2.75
N SER A 37 13.38 14.39 -2.74
CA SER A 37 14.53 15.17 -3.23
C SER A 37 14.46 15.53 -4.74
N PHE A 38 13.43 15.04 -5.43
CA PHE A 38 13.18 15.34 -6.84
C PHE A 38 12.23 16.52 -6.96
N ALA A 39 12.65 17.55 -7.68
CA ALA A 39 11.79 18.68 -8.00
C ALA A 39 10.53 18.19 -8.74
N GLY A 40 9.35 18.44 -8.15
CA GLY A 40 8.07 18.04 -8.72
C GLY A 40 7.56 16.63 -8.38
N TYR A 41 8.29 15.83 -7.57
CA TYR A 41 7.77 14.56 -7.07
C TYR A 41 7.33 14.68 -5.61
N GLN A 42 6.14 14.23 -5.33
CA GLN A 42 5.61 14.11 -3.97
C GLN A 42 4.83 12.79 -3.85
N HIS A 43 5.06 12.08 -2.76
CA HIS A 43 4.28 10.91 -2.36
C HIS A 43 3.97 11.10 -0.87
N GLN A 44 2.76 11.47 -0.56
CA GLN A 44 2.35 11.89 0.79
C GLN A 44 1.23 11.02 1.31
N LEU A 45 1.38 10.53 2.55
CA LEU A 45 0.28 9.87 3.23
C LEU A 45 -0.86 10.86 3.47
N PHE A 46 -2.04 10.56 2.96
CA PHE A 46 -3.21 11.44 2.95
C PHE A 46 -4.29 11.02 3.95
N ASN A 47 -3.91 10.22 4.95
CA ASN A 47 -4.81 9.52 5.88
C ASN A 47 -5.45 10.40 6.95
N PHE A 48 -4.86 11.53 7.31
CA PHE A 48 -5.25 12.30 8.48
C PHE A 48 -6.33 13.34 8.19
N ASP A 49 -7.06 13.75 9.24
CA ASP A 49 -8.02 14.86 9.19
C ASP A 49 -9.14 14.70 8.17
N TRP A 50 -9.67 13.49 8.01
CA TRP A 50 -10.88 13.25 7.27
C TRP A 50 -12.10 13.51 8.14
N LYS A 51 -13.18 13.95 7.53
CA LYS A 51 -14.51 13.99 8.12
C LYS A 51 -15.31 12.81 7.62
N PHE A 52 -16.08 12.19 8.50
CA PHE A 52 -16.91 11.03 8.18
C PHE A 52 -18.34 11.19 8.73
N GLN A 53 -19.32 10.77 7.94
CA GLN A 53 -20.70 10.64 8.35
C GLN A 53 -21.32 9.35 7.79
N LEU A 54 -21.90 8.57 8.68
CA LEU A 54 -22.63 7.36 8.33
C LEU A 54 -23.98 7.71 7.68
N GLY A 55 -24.41 6.86 6.73
CA GLY A 55 -25.71 6.96 6.05
C GLY A 55 -25.69 7.88 4.83
N ALA A 56 -26.84 7.97 4.19
CA ALA A 56 -27.03 8.80 3.02
C ALA A 56 -26.86 10.29 3.35
N GLN A 57 -26.05 10.98 2.56
CA GLN A 57 -25.80 12.41 2.68
C GLN A 57 -25.98 13.07 1.30
N PRO A 58 -27.21 13.30 0.86
CA PRO A 58 -27.47 13.88 -0.47
C PRO A 58 -26.76 15.21 -0.67
N GLY A 59 -25.97 15.33 -1.73
CA GLY A 59 -25.21 16.53 -2.05
C GLY A 59 -23.84 16.63 -1.38
N ALA A 60 -23.40 15.59 -0.64
CA ALA A 60 -22.11 15.60 0.06
C ALA A 60 -20.88 15.69 -0.88
N GLU A 61 -21.06 15.42 -2.17
CA GLU A 61 -20.05 15.67 -3.20
C GLU A 61 -19.81 17.16 -3.47
N ASN A 62 -20.78 18.02 -3.11
CA ASN A 62 -20.69 19.46 -3.37
C ASN A 62 -19.66 20.13 -2.44
N PRO A 63 -18.74 20.94 -2.93
CA PRO A 63 -17.80 21.69 -2.08
C PRO A 63 -18.45 22.59 -1.03
N ALA A 64 -19.64 23.12 -1.30
CA ALA A 64 -20.39 23.98 -0.39
C ALA A 64 -21.25 23.21 0.63
N PHE A 65 -21.21 21.88 0.63
CA PHE A 65 -21.95 21.06 1.61
C PHE A 65 -21.43 21.34 3.03
N ASP A 66 -22.35 21.54 3.98
CA ASP A 66 -21.99 21.76 5.39
C ASP A 66 -21.67 20.44 6.09
N ASP A 67 -20.40 20.20 6.35
CA ASP A 67 -19.88 19.04 7.05
C ASP A 67 -19.35 19.37 8.46
N THR A 68 -19.75 20.50 9.04
CA THR A 68 -19.27 20.98 10.36
C THR A 68 -19.54 20.00 11.49
N ASN A 69 -20.68 19.27 11.40
CA ASN A 69 -21.10 18.31 12.43
C ASN A 69 -20.59 16.88 12.16
N TRP A 70 -19.81 16.67 11.10
CA TRP A 70 -19.25 15.36 10.82
C TRP A 70 -18.11 15.03 11.76
N ARG A 71 -17.96 13.75 12.07
CA ARG A 71 -16.89 13.24 12.94
C ARG A 71 -15.53 13.32 12.24
N ASN A 72 -14.51 13.81 12.93
CA ASN A 72 -13.13 13.69 12.45
C ASN A 72 -12.63 12.27 12.66
N ILE A 73 -11.99 11.73 11.64
CA ILE A 73 -11.38 10.41 11.65
C ILE A 73 -10.06 10.42 10.90
N ASP A 74 -9.21 9.45 11.21
CA ASP A 74 -8.03 9.13 10.41
C ASP A 74 -8.23 7.77 9.72
N LEU A 75 -7.58 7.58 8.56
CA LEU A 75 -7.55 6.31 7.83
C LEU A 75 -6.37 5.45 8.31
N PRO A 76 -6.42 4.14 8.13
CA PRO A 76 -7.53 3.29 7.63
C PRO A 76 -8.74 3.28 8.56
N HIS A 77 -9.95 3.17 7.99
CA HIS A 77 -11.20 3.23 8.73
C HIS A 77 -12.22 2.20 8.23
N ASP A 78 -12.85 1.48 9.18
CA ASP A 78 -13.91 0.51 8.93
C ASP A 78 -15.19 0.94 9.64
N PHE A 79 -16.08 1.64 8.93
CA PHE A 79 -17.33 2.12 9.52
C PHE A 79 -18.35 1.01 9.78
N GLN A 80 -18.24 -0.13 9.09
CA GLN A 80 -19.15 -1.25 9.31
C GLN A 80 -18.84 -1.92 10.66
N PHE A 81 -17.56 -2.01 11.05
CA PHE A 81 -17.18 -2.57 12.34
C PHE A 81 -17.76 -1.78 13.52
N GLU A 82 -17.88 -0.47 13.38
CA GLU A 82 -18.42 0.43 14.40
C GLU A 82 -19.93 0.28 14.63
N GLN A 83 -20.65 -0.39 13.69
CA GLN A 83 -22.09 -0.57 13.84
C GLN A 83 -22.44 -1.53 14.98
N PRO A 84 -23.61 -1.41 15.61
CA PRO A 84 -24.06 -2.37 16.59
C PRO A 84 -24.22 -3.76 15.96
N TRP A 85 -24.15 -4.79 16.81
CA TRP A 85 -24.45 -6.16 16.40
C TRP A 85 -25.94 -6.30 16.11
N ASP A 86 -26.28 -7.00 15.03
CA ASP A 86 -27.66 -7.24 14.60
C ASP A 86 -27.79 -8.70 14.12
N GLU A 87 -28.58 -9.50 14.84
CA GLU A 87 -28.83 -10.91 14.50
C GLU A 87 -29.44 -11.06 13.09
N SER A 88 -30.23 -10.10 12.63
CA SER A 88 -30.87 -10.12 11.31
C SER A 88 -29.86 -9.93 10.17
N ALA A 89 -28.69 -9.36 10.44
CA ALA A 89 -27.61 -9.19 9.46
C ALA A 89 -26.93 -10.51 9.08
N GLY A 90 -27.12 -11.56 9.87
CA GLY A 90 -26.62 -12.92 9.60
C GLY A 90 -25.17 -13.16 10.01
N GLY A 91 -24.92 -14.35 10.57
CA GLY A 91 -23.62 -14.75 11.12
C GLY A 91 -22.50 -14.81 10.08
N ALA A 92 -22.83 -15.09 8.82
CA ALA A 92 -21.84 -15.12 7.74
C ALA A 92 -21.11 -13.78 7.51
N ARG A 93 -21.66 -12.68 8.00
CA ARG A 93 -21.07 -11.34 7.93
C ARG A 93 -20.63 -10.82 9.29
N GLY A 94 -20.47 -11.69 10.27
CA GLY A 94 -20.14 -11.29 11.63
C GLY A 94 -21.25 -10.48 12.31
N PHE A 95 -22.53 -10.66 11.92
CA PHE A 95 -23.69 -9.96 12.47
C PHE A 95 -23.61 -8.42 12.37
N LYS A 96 -22.90 -7.90 11.37
CA LYS A 96 -22.81 -6.46 11.11
C LYS A 96 -23.74 -6.07 9.97
N PRO A 97 -24.58 -5.02 10.17
CA PRO A 97 -25.51 -4.57 9.13
C PRO A 97 -24.77 -3.97 7.93
N MET A 98 -25.41 -4.08 6.76
CA MET A 98 -24.95 -3.35 5.57
C MET A 98 -25.21 -1.86 5.78
N CYS A 99 -24.29 -1.03 5.36
CA CYS A 99 -24.36 0.41 5.55
C CYS A 99 -23.59 1.16 4.47
N GLU A 100 -23.77 2.47 4.47
CA GLU A 100 -23.08 3.41 3.59
C GLU A 100 -22.60 4.61 4.39
N GLY A 101 -21.64 5.34 3.86
CA GLY A 101 -21.14 6.54 4.49
C GLY A 101 -20.35 7.41 3.53
N TRP A 102 -20.06 8.60 3.98
CA TRP A 102 -19.35 9.61 3.25
C TRP A 102 -18.11 10.06 4.01
N TYR A 103 -17.02 10.22 3.27
CA TYR A 103 -15.80 10.83 3.72
C TYR A 103 -15.60 12.15 3.01
N ARG A 104 -15.07 13.17 3.72
CA ARG A 104 -14.73 14.45 3.13
C ARG A 104 -13.40 14.94 3.70
N LYS A 105 -12.60 15.59 2.86
CA LYS A 105 -11.34 16.21 3.28
C LYS A 105 -11.08 17.44 2.43
N THR A 106 -10.59 18.50 3.05
CA THR A 106 -10.13 19.70 2.36
C THR A 106 -8.60 19.72 2.30
N PHE A 107 -8.05 20.21 1.20
CA PHE A 107 -6.61 20.41 1.06
C PHE A 107 -6.32 21.58 0.09
N LYS A 108 -5.11 22.12 0.17
CA LYS A 108 -4.63 23.16 -0.71
C LYS A 108 -3.70 22.57 -1.77
N ALA A 109 -3.95 22.85 -3.04
CA ALA A 109 -3.02 22.51 -4.11
C ALA A 109 -1.92 23.56 -4.17
N GLU A 110 -0.67 23.11 -4.31
CA GLU A 110 0.46 24.02 -4.47
C GLU A 110 0.61 24.52 -5.90
N GLU A 111 0.99 25.79 -6.07
CA GLU A 111 1.21 26.38 -7.38
C GLU A 111 2.23 25.61 -8.25
N MET A 112 3.23 25.01 -7.62
CA MET A 112 4.24 24.20 -8.30
C MET A 112 3.68 22.91 -8.91
N TRP A 113 2.47 22.46 -8.52
CA TRP A 113 1.83 21.29 -9.13
C TRP A 113 1.19 21.57 -10.49
N LYS A 114 1.12 22.84 -10.91
CA LYS A 114 0.67 23.19 -12.26
C LYS A 114 1.54 22.48 -13.29
N ASN A 115 0.88 21.86 -14.26
CA ASN A 115 1.51 21.03 -15.31
C ASN A 115 2.09 19.69 -14.84
N LEU A 116 1.92 19.32 -13.57
CA LEU A 116 2.25 18.00 -13.05
C LEU A 116 1.01 17.09 -13.06
N ARG A 117 1.22 15.78 -12.98
CA ARG A 117 0.15 14.81 -12.74
C ARG A 117 -0.09 14.76 -11.24
N VAL A 118 -1.33 14.96 -10.82
CA VAL A 118 -1.74 14.86 -9.43
C VAL A 118 -2.82 13.80 -9.31
N SER A 119 -2.63 12.85 -8.42
CA SER A 119 -3.58 11.77 -8.18
C SER A 119 -3.72 11.44 -6.70
N LEU A 120 -4.83 10.79 -6.36
CA LEU A 120 -5.02 10.12 -5.09
C LEU A 120 -4.95 8.62 -5.35
N ASP A 121 -4.02 7.94 -4.69
CA ASP A 121 -3.90 6.49 -4.71
C ASP A 121 -4.61 5.89 -3.49
N PHE A 122 -5.67 5.15 -3.75
CA PHE A 122 -6.45 4.45 -2.75
C PHE A 122 -6.01 2.99 -2.67
N GLY A 123 -5.49 2.54 -1.54
CA GLY A 123 -5.12 1.14 -1.32
C GLY A 123 -6.32 0.19 -1.32
N GLY A 124 -7.54 0.70 -1.09
CA GLY A 124 -8.80 -0.05 -1.18
C GLY A 124 -9.98 0.69 -0.57
N LEU A 125 -11.16 0.42 -1.12
CA LEU A 125 -12.45 0.96 -0.66
C LEU A 125 -13.53 -0.13 -0.72
N ILE A 126 -14.03 -0.62 0.41
CA ILE A 126 -15.02 -1.70 0.47
C ILE A 126 -16.43 -1.14 0.53
N PHE A 127 -17.30 -1.59 -0.41
CA PHE A 127 -17.09 -2.31 -1.68
C PHE A 127 -17.26 -1.39 -2.87
N TYR A 128 -18.39 -0.67 -2.90
CA TYR A 128 -18.76 0.26 -3.96
C TYR A 128 -18.43 1.67 -3.52
N GLY A 129 -17.87 2.45 -4.38
CA GLY A 129 -17.62 3.83 -4.04
C GLY A 129 -17.39 4.74 -5.22
N ASP A 130 -17.61 6.00 -4.96
CA ASP A 130 -17.40 7.10 -5.89
C ASP A 130 -16.46 8.12 -5.26
N VAL A 131 -15.44 8.54 -6.00
CA VAL A 131 -14.54 9.61 -5.59
C VAL A 131 -14.86 10.88 -6.37
N TYR A 132 -15.00 11.98 -5.66
CA TYR A 132 -15.27 13.29 -6.22
C TYR A 132 -14.15 14.28 -5.85
N LEU A 133 -13.79 15.16 -6.77
CA LEU A 133 -13.02 16.35 -6.47
C LEU A 133 -13.83 17.59 -6.89
N ASN A 134 -14.01 18.53 -5.95
CA ASN A 134 -14.73 19.78 -6.16
C ASN A 134 -16.11 19.58 -6.81
N GLY A 135 -16.83 18.53 -6.41
CA GLY A 135 -18.15 18.16 -6.92
C GLY A 135 -18.16 17.43 -8.27
N LYS A 136 -16.99 17.12 -8.82
CA LYS A 136 -16.87 16.34 -10.06
C LYS A 136 -16.47 14.92 -9.76
N LYS A 137 -17.23 13.94 -10.25
CA LYS A 137 -16.88 12.52 -10.13
C LYS A 137 -15.60 12.27 -10.92
N VAL A 138 -14.61 11.68 -10.24
CA VAL A 138 -13.30 11.33 -10.80
C VAL A 138 -13.26 9.87 -11.20
N VAL A 139 -13.65 8.97 -10.28
CA VAL A 139 -13.61 7.52 -10.49
C VAL A 139 -14.69 6.85 -9.65
N SER A 140 -15.15 5.70 -10.13
CA SER A 140 -15.99 4.75 -9.36
C SER A 140 -15.24 3.43 -9.20
N THR A 141 -15.48 2.73 -8.08
CA THR A 141 -14.98 1.38 -7.84
C THR A 141 -16.12 0.45 -7.45
N GLU A 142 -16.03 -0.81 -7.90
CA GLU A 142 -17.02 -1.86 -7.62
C GLU A 142 -16.39 -3.10 -6.95
N TYR A 143 -15.07 -3.04 -6.66
CA TYR A 143 -14.35 -4.12 -6.01
C TYR A 143 -13.36 -3.58 -4.96
N GLY A 144 -13.61 -3.92 -3.70
CA GLY A 144 -12.95 -3.27 -2.58
C GLY A 144 -11.50 -3.66 -2.34
N TYR A 145 -11.09 -4.84 -2.74
CA TYR A 145 -9.78 -5.41 -2.35
C TYR A 145 -8.62 -5.05 -3.28
N VAL A 146 -8.90 -4.38 -4.39
CA VAL A 146 -7.87 -3.85 -5.31
C VAL A 146 -7.79 -2.35 -5.15
N GLY A 147 -6.57 -1.85 -5.00
CA GLY A 147 -6.31 -0.40 -4.98
C GLY A 147 -6.53 0.23 -6.36
N PHE A 148 -6.83 1.51 -6.37
CA PHE A 148 -7.09 2.27 -7.59
C PHE A 148 -6.58 3.71 -7.47
N GLU A 149 -6.28 4.30 -8.61
CA GLU A 149 -5.82 5.68 -8.71
C GLU A 149 -6.95 6.59 -9.22
N ALA A 150 -7.14 7.72 -8.55
CA ALA A 150 -8.01 8.80 -8.96
C ALA A 150 -7.18 9.98 -9.49
N ASN A 151 -7.05 10.14 -10.80
CA ASN A 151 -6.36 11.28 -11.40
C ASN A 151 -7.20 12.56 -11.25
N ILE A 152 -6.76 13.44 -10.37
CA ILE A 152 -7.46 14.67 -9.99
C ILE A 152 -6.93 15.92 -10.71
N THR A 153 -5.86 15.81 -11.50
CA THR A 153 -5.12 16.92 -12.13
C THR A 153 -6.03 17.99 -12.74
N ARG A 154 -6.96 17.57 -13.58
CA ARG A 154 -7.83 18.51 -14.35
C ARG A 154 -8.90 19.21 -13.53
N TYR A 155 -9.14 18.77 -12.28
CA TYR A 155 -10.18 19.31 -11.41
C TYR A 155 -9.62 20.16 -10.26
N LEU A 156 -8.28 20.25 -10.14
CA LEU A 156 -7.62 21.03 -9.11
C LEU A 156 -7.87 22.53 -9.28
N ARG A 157 -8.02 23.19 -8.14
CA ARG A 157 -8.05 24.64 -7.99
C ARG A 157 -6.83 25.05 -7.18
N TYR A 158 -6.11 26.05 -7.64
CA TYR A 158 -4.86 26.50 -7.01
C TYR A 158 -5.03 27.75 -6.16
N ASP A 159 -6.13 28.45 -6.34
CA ASP A 159 -6.48 29.71 -5.67
C ASP A 159 -7.34 29.55 -4.41
N THR A 160 -7.84 28.32 -4.16
CA THR A 160 -8.74 28.02 -3.07
C THR A 160 -8.56 26.57 -2.57
N LEU A 161 -9.27 26.23 -1.49
CA LEU A 161 -9.30 24.86 -0.99
C LEU A 161 -9.99 23.93 -1.98
N ASN A 162 -9.41 22.77 -2.14
CA ASN A 162 -10.02 21.65 -2.83
C ASN A 162 -10.77 20.77 -1.85
N VAL A 163 -11.87 20.16 -2.28
CA VAL A 163 -12.67 19.24 -1.49
C VAL A 163 -12.69 17.88 -2.17
N VAL A 164 -12.09 16.90 -1.53
CA VAL A 164 -12.30 15.48 -1.85
C VAL A 164 -13.52 15.00 -1.10
N ALA A 165 -14.45 14.34 -1.80
CA ALA A 165 -15.56 13.61 -1.20
C ALA A 165 -15.55 12.18 -1.71
N VAL A 166 -15.75 11.22 -0.81
CA VAL A 166 -15.78 9.79 -1.15
C VAL A 166 -17.06 9.17 -0.58
N TYR A 167 -17.88 8.65 -1.47
CA TYR A 167 -19.00 7.79 -1.10
C TYR A 167 -18.50 6.36 -0.98
N ALA A 168 -18.93 5.65 0.05
CA ALA A 168 -18.61 4.25 0.27
C ALA A 168 -19.84 3.48 0.73
N SER A 169 -20.09 2.31 0.15
CA SER A 169 -21.22 1.45 0.48
C SER A 169 -20.81 -0.03 0.55
N THR A 170 -21.27 -0.72 1.58
CA THR A 170 -21.09 -2.17 1.74
C THR A 170 -22.23 -2.98 1.12
N GLY A 171 -23.33 -2.36 0.68
CA GLY A 171 -24.48 -2.98 0.03
C GLY A 171 -24.58 -2.62 -1.45
N PRO A 172 -25.34 -3.35 -2.27
CA PRO A 172 -26.27 -4.44 -1.94
C PRO A 172 -25.64 -5.85 -1.98
N SER A 173 -24.34 -5.97 -1.82
CA SER A 173 -23.65 -7.26 -1.84
C SER A 173 -24.30 -8.25 -0.88
N LYS A 174 -24.59 -9.46 -1.35
CA LYS A 174 -25.06 -10.53 -0.46
C LYS A 174 -24.00 -11.00 0.52
N GLY A 175 -22.79 -10.41 0.45
CA GLY A 175 -21.64 -10.72 1.28
C GLY A 175 -21.13 -12.15 1.07
N SER A 176 -19.94 -12.37 1.55
CA SER A 176 -19.30 -13.69 1.60
C SER A 176 -19.59 -14.37 2.95
N ARG A 177 -18.90 -15.47 3.19
CA ARG A 177 -19.03 -16.28 4.42
C ARG A 177 -18.13 -15.77 5.56
N TRP A 178 -17.66 -14.53 5.48
CA TRP A 178 -16.81 -13.89 6.47
C TRP A 178 -17.14 -12.41 6.60
N TYR A 179 -16.64 -11.77 7.64
CA TYR A 179 -16.74 -10.33 7.81
C TYR A 179 -15.92 -9.59 6.74
N THR A 180 -16.56 -8.75 5.97
CA THR A 180 -15.94 -8.07 4.82
C THR A 180 -15.49 -6.65 5.13
N GLY A 181 -16.09 -6.01 6.13
CA GLY A 181 -15.84 -4.62 6.47
C GLY A 181 -16.45 -3.60 5.54
N GLY A 182 -16.15 -2.32 5.75
CA GLY A 182 -16.66 -1.22 4.95
C GLY A 182 -15.89 0.07 5.10
N GLY A 183 -15.64 0.76 3.99
CA GLY A 183 -15.03 2.08 3.96
C GLY A 183 -13.61 2.12 3.39
N LEU A 184 -12.90 3.20 3.69
CA LEU A 184 -11.49 3.42 3.32
C LEU A 184 -10.59 2.63 4.28
N PHE A 185 -10.46 1.34 4.04
CA PHE A 185 -9.84 0.39 4.97
C PHE A 185 -8.33 0.21 4.79
N ARG A 186 -7.74 0.88 3.80
CA ARG A 186 -6.30 0.94 3.52
C ARG A 186 -5.86 2.39 3.36
N ASP A 187 -4.57 2.59 3.31
CA ASP A 187 -3.97 3.91 3.15
C ASP A 187 -4.44 4.62 1.87
N VAL A 188 -4.45 5.94 1.94
CA VAL A 188 -4.61 6.83 0.79
C VAL A 188 -3.38 7.72 0.69
N TYR A 189 -2.81 7.83 -0.52
CA TYR A 189 -1.68 8.70 -0.80
C TYR A 189 -2.07 9.80 -1.78
N LEU A 190 -1.53 10.98 -1.56
CA LEU A 190 -1.51 12.05 -2.55
C LEU A 190 -0.19 11.94 -3.32
N GLU A 191 -0.30 11.78 -4.64
CA GLU A 191 0.84 11.67 -5.52
C GLU A 191 0.92 12.85 -6.48
N VAL A 192 2.11 13.44 -6.58
CA VAL A 192 2.42 14.53 -7.52
C VAL A 192 3.64 14.10 -8.33
N LYS A 193 3.47 13.86 -9.61
CA LYS A 193 4.48 13.30 -10.51
C LYS A 193 4.71 14.19 -11.72
N ASN A 194 5.91 14.15 -12.26
CA ASN A 194 6.21 14.75 -13.56
C ASN A 194 5.40 14.08 -14.68
N PRO A 195 5.22 14.75 -15.83
CA PRO A 195 4.54 14.17 -16.99
C PRO A 195 5.12 12.85 -17.47
N THR A 196 6.43 12.67 -17.37
CA THR A 196 7.10 11.38 -17.63
C THR A 196 7.54 10.79 -16.30
N HIS A 197 6.96 9.66 -15.90
CA HIS A 197 7.15 9.03 -14.58
C HIS A 197 6.94 7.52 -14.65
N ILE A 198 7.38 6.82 -13.62
CA ILE A 198 7.10 5.38 -13.45
C ILE A 198 5.62 5.21 -13.15
N ALA A 199 4.96 4.33 -13.90
CA ALA A 199 3.54 4.03 -13.73
C ALA A 199 3.27 3.46 -12.32
N ARG A 200 2.01 3.50 -11.90
CA ARG A 200 1.58 2.86 -10.65
C ARG A 200 1.92 1.37 -10.71
N HIS A 201 2.63 0.85 -9.68
CA HIS A 201 3.16 -0.53 -9.64
C HIS A 201 4.04 -0.90 -10.85
N GLY A 202 4.62 0.08 -11.49
CA GLY A 202 5.33 -0.07 -12.76
C GLY A 202 6.74 -0.66 -12.66
N VAL A 203 7.21 -1.11 -11.50
CA VAL A 203 8.51 -1.79 -11.34
C VAL A 203 8.29 -3.26 -11.05
N TYR A 204 8.76 -4.13 -11.95
CA TYR A 204 8.68 -5.58 -11.78
C TYR A 204 10.08 -6.19 -11.79
N VAL A 205 10.48 -6.79 -10.65
CA VAL A 205 11.79 -7.41 -10.46
C VAL A 205 11.65 -8.93 -10.41
N THR A 206 12.46 -9.64 -11.18
CA THR A 206 12.51 -11.11 -11.16
C THR A 206 13.92 -11.62 -11.00
N THR A 207 14.06 -12.82 -10.44
CA THR A 207 15.32 -13.54 -10.32
C THR A 207 15.21 -14.91 -10.99
N PRO A 208 15.24 -14.96 -12.36
CA PRO A 208 14.93 -16.18 -13.12
C PRO A 208 15.94 -17.31 -12.88
N GLU A 209 17.18 -16.97 -12.60
CA GLU A 209 18.24 -17.93 -12.32
C GLU A 209 18.88 -17.60 -10.97
N VAL A 210 18.88 -18.56 -10.06
CA VAL A 210 19.42 -18.39 -8.69
C VAL A 210 20.15 -19.64 -8.26
N SER A 211 21.39 -19.44 -7.82
CA SER A 211 22.22 -20.41 -7.10
C SER A 211 22.90 -19.73 -5.89
N ALA A 212 23.71 -20.49 -5.15
CA ALA A 212 24.52 -19.91 -4.08
C ALA A 212 25.65 -19.00 -4.61
N GLU A 213 26.13 -19.30 -5.82
CA GLU A 213 27.28 -18.62 -6.43
C GLU A 213 26.86 -17.43 -7.28
N SER A 214 25.64 -17.46 -7.83
CA SER A 214 25.17 -16.40 -8.73
C SER A 214 23.65 -16.31 -8.81
N ALA A 215 23.15 -15.09 -9.10
CA ALA A 215 21.76 -14.86 -9.44
C ALA A 215 21.63 -13.85 -10.57
N VAL A 216 20.73 -14.10 -11.50
CA VAL A 216 20.35 -13.13 -12.53
C VAL A 216 19.19 -12.30 -12.04
N VAL A 217 19.33 -10.98 -12.04
CA VAL A 217 18.24 -10.04 -11.74
C VAL A 217 17.78 -9.40 -13.04
N GLN A 218 16.48 -9.43 -13.29
CA GLN A 218 15.86 -8.82 -14.46
C GLN A 218 14.78 -7.85 -14.01
N LEU A 219 14.81 -6.62 -14.54
CA LEU A 219 13.81 -5.58 -14.28
C LEU A 219 13.01 -5.28 -15.55
N GLN A 220 11.73 -5.12 -15.33
CA GLN A 220 10.78 -4.59 -16.31
C GLN A 220 10.09 -3.39 -15.68
N VAL A 221 10.04 -2.28 -16.41
CA VAL A 221 9.53 -1.02 -15.89
C VAL A 221 8.49 -0.44 -16.85
N GLU A 222 7.34 -0.10 -16.32
CA GLU A 222 6.31 0.66 -17.04
C GLU A 222 6.50 2.15 -16.79
N VAL A 223 6.61 2.92 -17.85
CA VAL A 223 6.79 4.38 -17.79
C VAL A 223 5.66 5.08 -18.55
N ASP A 224 4.96 5.96 -17.86
CA ASP A 224 3.98 6.87 -18.45
C ASP A 224 4.66 8.13 -18.96
N GLY A 225 4.28 8.56 -20.16
CA GLY A 225 4.78 9.80 -20.76
C GLY A 225 3.68 10.65 -21.35
N TRP A 226 3.71 11.95 -21.06
CA TRP A 226 2.76 12.93 -21.59
C TRP A 226 3.30 13.78 -22.70
N GLN A 227 4.61 13.96 -22.71
CA GLN A 227 5.28 14.92 -23.58
C GLN A 227 6.35 14.22 -24.41
N LYS A 228 6.76 14.88 -25.45
CA LYS A 228 7.84 14.43 -26.30
C LYS A 228 9.17 14.77 -25.63
N HIS A 229 9.79 13.77 -25.00
CA HIS A 229 11.05 13.89 -24.28
C HIS A 229 12.11 12.97 -24.85
N ASP A 230 13.36 13.36 -24.66
CA ASP A 230 14.47 12.41 -24.67
C ASP A 230 14.58 11.83 -23.25
N ALA A 231 14.12 10.59 -23.09
CA ALA A 231 14.10 9.92 -21.79
C ALA A 231 15.10 8.78 -21.73
N SER A 232 15.64 8.56 -20.53
CA SER A 232 16.48 7.41 -20.23
C SER A 232 16.01 6.73 -18.95
N LEU A 233 16.26 5.42 -18.86
CA LEU A 233 15.92 4.58 -17.74
C LEU A 233 17.14 3.83 -17.26
N LYS A 234 17.42 3.88 -15.96
CA LYS A 234 18.46 3.10 -15.31
C LYS A 234 17.98 2.55 -13.97
N ALA A 235 18.64 1.51 -13.49
CA ALA A 235 18.45 1.02 -12.14
C ALA A 235 19.79 0.79 -11.45
N ILE A 236 19.83 1.10 -10.14
CA ILE A 236 20.96 0.85 -9.25
C ILE A 236 20.52 -0.21 -8.25
N ILE A 237 21.23 -1.35 -8.23
CA ILE A 237 20.93 -2.45 -7.32
C ILE A 237 21.88 -2.37 -6.13
N ARG A 238 21.28 -2.41 -4.93
CA ARG A 238 22.02 -2.42 -3.67
C ARG A 238 21.77 -3.72 -2.91
N ASP A 239 22.81 -4.19 -2.23
CA ASP A 239 22.73 -5.34 -1.34
C ASP A 239 21.97 -5.00 -0.03
N PRO A 240 21.68 -5.99 0.84
CA PRO A 240 21.01 -5.76 2.13
C PRO A 240 21.77 -4.80 3.07
N GLN A 241 23.06 -4.53 2.84
CA GLN A 241 23.87 -3.57 3.58
C GLN A 241 23.89 -2.17 2.95
N GLY A 242 23.22 -1.99 1.79
CA GLY A 242 23.13 -0.73 1.07
C GLY A 242 24.26 -0.45 0.09
N ASN A 243 25.19 -1.40 -0.11
CA ASN A 243 26.29 -1.23 -1.07
C ASN A 243 25.77 -1.42 -2.51
N VAL A 244 26.24 -0.59 -3.44
CA VAL A 244 25.94 -0.77 -4.86
C VAL A 244 26.66 -2.03 -5.36
N VAL A 245 25.88 -2.99 -5.87
CA VAL A 245 26.37 -4.27 -6.38
C VAL A 245 26.21 -4.42 -7.89
N ALA A 246 25.30 -3.65 -8.50
CA ALA A 246 25.13 -3.61 -9.94
C ALA A 246 24.42 -2.33 -10.38
N GLU A 247 24.61 -1.98 -11.66
CA GLU A 247 23.83 -0.96 -12.35
C GLU A 247 23.38 -1.51 -13.70
N THR A 248 22.18 -1.11 -14.12
CA THR A 248 21.63 -1.51 -15.42
C THR A 248 20.84 -0.37 -16.04
N LYS A 249 20.58 -0.49 -17.33
CA LYS A 249 19.82 0.49 -18.11
C LYS A 249 18.90 -0.20 -19.09
N GLY A 250 17.87 0.53 -19.51
CA GLY A 250 16.96 0.10 -20.57
C GLY A 250 16.83 1.18 -21.64
N GLN A 251 16.51 0.75 -22.84
CA GLN A 251 16.28 1.67 -23.94
C GLN A 251 14.84 2.20 -23.89
N MET A 252 14.69 3.49 -23.62
CA MET A 252 13.41 4.15 -23.61
C MET A 252 12.87 4.39 -25.02
N PRO A 253 11.57 4.11 -25.28
CA PRO A 253 10.94 4.56 -26.52
C PRO A 253 10.76 6.08 -26.51
N ARG A 254 10.68 6.67 -27.69
CA ARG A 254 10.36 8.10 -27.81
C ARG A 254 8.87 8.33 -27.64
N PHE A 255 8.50 9.13 -26.63
CA PHE A 255 7.10 9.52 -26.45
C PHE A 255 6.68 10.56 -27.51
N THR A 256 5.68 10.23 -28.28
CA THR A 256 5.10 11.14 -29.30
C THR A 256 3.71 11.65 -28.93
N HIS A 257 3.08 11.00 -27.96
CA HIS A 257 1.79 11.30 -27.35
C HIS A 257 1.76 10.67 -25.96
N GLN A 258 0.73 10.94 -25.16
CA GLN A 258 0.54 10.25 -23.89
C GLN A 258 0.43 8.74 -24.11
N GLN A 259 1.31 7.98 -23.50
CA GLN A 259 1.35 6.52 -23.57
C GLN A 259 2.05 5.92 -22.36
N CYS A 260 1.69 4.69 -22.04
CA CYS A 260 2.46 3.84 -21.14
C CYS A 260 3.34 2.90 -21.98
N SER A 261 4.60 2.79 -21.61
CA SER A 261 5.57 1.94 -22.29
C SER A 261 6.26 1.01 -21.33
N GLU A 262 6.25 -0.28 -21.65
CA GLU A 262 7.03 -1.31 -20.96
C GLU A 262 8.47 -1.30 -21.47
N VAL A 263 9.42 -1.22 -20.56
CA VAL A 263 10.86 -1.21 -20.84
C VAL A 263 11.54 -2.32 -20.04
N LYS A 264 12.21 -3.23 -20.73
CA LYS A 264 13.08 -4.22 -20.10
C LYS A 264 14.49 -3.66 -20.00
N LEU A 265 15.06 -3.70 -18.79
CA LEU A 265 16.45 -3.35 -18.59
C LEU A 265 17.35 -4.53 -18.91
N ASP A 266 18.61 -4.24 -19.22
CA ASP A 266 19.62 -5.30 -19.42
C ASP A 266 19.74 -6.14 -18.14
N PRO A 267 19.71 -7.49 -18.21
CA PRO A 267 19.83 -8.32 -17.02
C PRO A 267 21.21 -8.17 -16.39
N VAL A 268 21.28 -8.26 -15.07
CA VAL A 268 22.55 -8.21 -14.32
C VAL A 268 22.75 -9.49 -13.51
N THR A 269 24.01 -9.88 -13.34
CA THR A 269 24.38 -11.04 -12.52
C THR A 269 24.97 -10.59 -11.21
N LEU A 270 24.39 -11.04 -10.10
CA LEU A 270 24.94 -10.91 -8.75
C LEU A 270 25.84 -12.10 -8.45
N THR A 271 27.02 -11.84 -7.91
CA THR A 271 27.98 -12.88 -7.49
C THR A 271 27.80 -13.13 -5.99
N ASN A 272 27.73 -14.41 -5.58
CA ASN A 272 27.52 -14.84 -4.20
C ASN A 272 26.39 -14.08 -3.49
N PRO A 273 25.16 -14.12 -4.05
CA PRO A 273 24.04 -13.34 -3.54
C PRO A 273 23.64 -13.78 -2.14
N GLN A 274 23.24 -12.83 -1.30
CA GLN A 274 22.58 -13.12 -0.03
C GLN A 274 21.13 -13.50 -0.30
N LEU A 275 20.83 -14.78 -0.26
CA LEU A 275 19.47 -15.27 -0.58
C LEU A 275 18.45 -14.86 0.48
N TRP A 276 17.23 -14.57 0.03
CA TRP A 276 16.09 -14.43 0.91
C TRP A 276 15.62 -15.82 1.34
N ASP A 277 15.49 -16.04 2.65
CA ASP A 277 14.95 -17.27 3.23
C ASP A 277 14.09 -16.92 4.46
N LEU A 278 13.36 -17.87 4.99
CA LEU A 278 12.46 -17.71 6.14
C LEU A 278 13.18 -17.18 7.39
N ASP A 279 14.39 -17.66 7.64
CA ASP A 279 15.19 -17.30 8.82
C ASP A 279 16.14 -16.12 8.55
N THR A 280 16.41 -15.82 7.28
CA THR A 280 17.30 -14.74 6.83
C THR A 280 16.66 -14.01 5.65
N PRO A 281 15.64 -13.17 5.90
CA PRO A 281 14.89 -12.49 4.86
C PRO A 281 15.66 -11.30 4.28
N ASN A 282 16.79 -11.61 3.60
CA ASN A 282 17.67 -10.62 2.99
C ASN A 282 16.95 -9.92 1.83
N LEU A 283 16.84 -8.60 1.89
CA LEU A 283 16.23 -7.78 0.85
C LEU A 283 17.27 -6.89 0.18
N TYR A 284 17.35 -6.99 -1.12
CA TYR A 284 18.01 -6.03 -2.01
C TYR A 284 17.07 -4.87 -2.31
N THR A 285 17.58 -3.80 -2.87
CA THR A 285 16.79 -2.71 -3.42
C THR A 285 17.22 -2.41 -4.86
N ALA A 286 16.22 -2.12 -5.70
CA ALA A 286 16.42 -1.59 -7.04
C ALA A 286 15.91 -0.13 -7.04
N GLU A 287 16.83 0.83 -7.10
CA GLU A 287 16.50 2.24 -7.30
C GLU A 287 16.36 2.49 -8.80
N VAL A 288 15.12 2.58 -9.28
CA VAL A 288 14.80 2.81 -10.70
C VAL A 288 14.63 4.31 -10.92
N ILE A 289 15.38 4.85 -11.88
CA ILE A 289 15.46 6.29 -12.15
C ILE A 289 15.08 6.55 -13.61
N VAL A 290 14.05 7.37 -13.80
CA VAL A 290 13.66 7.95 -15.09
C VAL A 290 14.26 9.35 -15.22
N THR A 291 14.98 9.59 -16.29
CA THR A 291 15.49 10.94 -16.64
C THR A 291 14.78 11.41 -17.90
N ALA A 292 14.28 12.63 -17.90
CA ALA A 292 13.68 13.29 -19.07
C ALA A 292 14.38 14.62 -19.32
N ASP A 293 14.78 14.86 -20.57
CA ASP A 293 15.51 16.08 -20.99
C ASP A 293 16.74 16.41 -20.10
N GLY A 294 17.43 15.36 -19.64
CA GLY A 294 18.64 15.47 -18.80
C GLY A 294 18.37 15.72 -17.32
N VAL A 295 17.11 15.77 -16.87
CA VAL A 295 16.72 15.96 -15.47
C VAL A 295 16.06 14.69 -14.94
N THR A 296 16.35 14.31 -13.69
CA THR A 296 15.62 13.21 -13.03
C THR A 296 14.13 13.56 -12.93
N SER A 297 13.32 12.80 -13.62
CA SER A 297 11.87 13.00 -13.71
C SER A 297 11.13 12.21 -12.64
N ASP A 298 11.59 11.00 -12.35
CA ASP A 298 11.02 10.13 -11.31
C ASP A 298 12.06 9.13 -10.79
N SER A 299 11.87 8.65 -9.57
CA SER A 299 12.67 7.59 -8.98
C SER A 299 11.85 6.80 -7.97
N ILE A 300 11.91 5.47 -8.08
CA ILE A 300 11.27 4.54 -7.14
C ILE A 300 12.32 3.56 -6.64
N VAL A 301 12.27 3.25 -5.35
CA VAL A 301 13.08 2.21 -4.71
C VAL A 301 12.19 1.00 -4.45
N GLU A 302 12.44 -0.09 -5.18
CA GLU A 302 11.71 -1.35 -5.05
C GLU A 302 12.55 -2.37 -4.29
N PRO A 303 12.11 -2.84 -3.10
CA PRO A 303 12.76 -3.93 -2.39
C PRO A 303 12.43 -5.28 -3.04
N PHE A 304 13.40 -6.20 -3.08
CA PHE A 304 13.19 -7.55 -3.60
C PHE A 304 14.09 -8.58 -2.91
N GLY A 305 13.60 -9.81 -2.78
CA GLY A 305 14.37 -10.95 -2.29
C GLY A 305 14.94 -11.79 -3.45
N VAL A 306 16.21 -12.16 -3.37
CA VAL A 306 16.81 -13.11 -4.31
C VAL A 306 16.52 -14.52 -3.80
N ARG A 307 15.64 -15.25 -4.48
CA ARG A 307 15.22 -16.60 -4.06
C ARG A 307 14.82 -17.48 -5.23
N LYS A 308 14.93 -18.78 -5.04
CA LYS A 308 14.42 -19.80 -5.96
C LYS A 308 13.28 -20.56 -5.34
N ILE A 309 12.11 -20.60 -6.01
CA ILE A 309 10.94 -21.37 -5.63
C ILE A 309 10.73 -22.49 -6.63
N GLU A 310 10.52 -23.71 -6.14
CA GLU A 310 10.28 -24.89 -6.96
C GLU A 310 9.12 -25.71 -6.38
N PHE A 311 8.24 -26.15 -7.29
CA PHE A 311 7.15 -27.06 -6.94
C PHE A 311 7.22 -28.32 -7.80
N SER A 312 7.01 -29.46 -7.18
CA SER A 312 6.90 -30.74 -7.86
C SER A 312 6.02 -31.71 -7.07
N LYS A 313 5.32 -32.59 -7.81
CA LYS A 313 4.59 -33.72 -7.19
C LYS A 313 5.51 -34.68 -6.39
N ASP A 314 6.80 -34.75 -6.78
CA ASP A 314 7.74 -35.71 -6.21
C ASP A 314 8.39 -35.20 -4.90
N PHE A 315 8.63 -33.89 -4.78
CA PHE A 315 9.26 -33.31 -3.61
C PHE A 315 8.44 -32.25 -2.87
N GLY A 316 7.31 -31.80 -3.46
CA GLY A 316 6.47 -30.74 -2.91
C GLY A 316 7.06 -29.36 -3.19
N PHE A 317 7.29 -28.57 -2.12
CA PHE A 317 7.82 -27.21 -2.19
C PHE A 317 9.29 -27.16 -1.79
N LYS A 318 10.10 -26.45 -2.56
CA LYS A 318 11.49 -26.10 -2.21
C LYS A 318 11.71 -24.60 -2.26
N LEU A 319 12.45 -24.07 -1.31
CA LEU A 319 12.99 -22.73 -1.27
C LEU A 319 14.51 -22.83 -1.30
N ASN A 320 15.14 -22.20 -2.30
CA ASN A 320 16.60 -22.22 -2.49
C ASN A 320 17.18 -23.65 -2.52
N GLY A 321 16.47 -24.58 -3.20
CA GLY A 321 16.85 -25.99 -3.29
C GLY A 321 16.57 -26.83 -2.05
N ARG A 322 16.25 -26.23 -0.91
CA ARG A 322 15.91 -26.90 0.37
C ARG A 322 14.41 -27.21 0.41
N LYS A 323 14.05 -28.46 0.73
CA LYS A 323 12.65 -28.81 0.95
C LYS A 323 12.10 -28.09 2.19
N VAL A 324 10.98 -27.41 2.02
CA VAL A 324 10.27 -26.69 3.09
C VAL A 324 8.87 -27.27 3.22
N PHE A 325 8.50 -27.63 4.45
CA PHE A 325 7.12 -27.99 4.75
C PHE A 325 6.32 -26.70 5.03
N LEU A 326 5.29 -26.45 4.23
CA LEU A 326 4.43 -25.29 4.40
C LEU A 326 3.46 -25.51 5.58
N GLN A 327 3.77 -24.91 6.69
CA GLN A 327 2.88 -24.82 7.86
C GLN A 327 2.12 -23.51 7.77
N GLY A 328 0.94 -23.56 7.13
CA GLY A 328 0.18 -22.37 6.78
C GLY A 328 -1.05 -22.18 7.64
N MET A 329 -1.46 -20.93 7.77
CA MET A 329 -2.78 -20.53 8.25
C MET A 329 -3.53 -19.77 7.16
N ALA A 330 -4.85 -19.92 7.08
CA ALA A 330 -5.70 -19.03 6.29
C ALA A 330 -6.01 -17.79 7.11
N ASN A 331 -5.93 -16.63 6.49
CA ASN A 331 -6.22 -15.36 7.13
C ASN A 331 -7.24 -14.58 6.30
N HIS A 332 -8.18 -13.91 6.95
CA HIS A 332 -9.04 -12.89 6.36
C HIS A 332 -8.48 -11.51 6.65
N HIS A 333 -9.05 -10.46 6.04
CA HIS A 333 -8.53 -9.10 6.20
C HIS A 333 -8.77 -8.50 7.59
N ASP A 334 -9.66 -9.08 8.38
CA ASP A 334 -10.03 -8.55 9.69
C ASP A 334 -8.92 -8.73 10.75
N MET A 335 -8.79 -7.74 11.61
CA MET A 335 -7.79 -7.65 12.67
C MET A 335 -8.45 -7.46 14.05
N GLY A 336 -9.43 -8.29 14.37
CA GLY A 336 -10.14 -8.24 15.66
C GLY A 336 -10.78 -6.87 15.91
N GLY A 337 -10.38 -6.17 16.97
CA GLY A 337 -10.96 -4.88 17.36
C GLY A 337 -10.78 -3.73 16.36
N LEU A 338 -10.00 -3.93 15.29
CA LEU A 338 -9.78 -2.94 14.23
C LEU A 338 -10.69 -3.16 13.00
N GLY A 339 -11.51 -4.24 13.01
CA GLY A 339 -12.23 -4.63 11.81
C GLY A 339 -11.26 -4.93 10.67
N VAL A 340 -11.53 -4.44 9.47
CA VAL A 340 -10.61 -4.58 8.32
C VAL A 340 -9.65 -3.41 8.16
N ALA A 341 -9.65 -2.42 9.05
CA ALA A 341 -8.73 -1.30 8.99
C ALA A 341 -7.28 -1.80 9.02
N SER A 342 -6.57 -1.65 7.89
CA SER A 342 -5.30 -2.33 7.62
C SER A 342 -4.13 -1.45 8.03
N PHE A 343 -3.66 -1.63 9.27
CA PHE A 343 -2.48 -0.94 9.80
C PHE A 343 -1.23 -1.81 9.68
N ASP A 344 -0.14 -1.27 9.15
CA ASP A 344 1.15 -1.95 8.98
C ASP A 344 1.61 -2.66 10.27
N ARG A 345 1.47 -1.99 11.41
CA ARG A 345 1.87 -2.56 12.70
C ARG A 345 0.98 -3.71 13.16
N GLY A 346 -0.31 -3.68 12.78
CA GLY A 346 -1.24 -4.80 13.01
C GLY A 346 -0.85 -6.02 12.18
N ILE A 347 -0.53 -5.81 10.91
CA ILE A 347 -0.05 -6.84 9.97
C ILE A 347 1.26 -7.46 10.48
N GLU A 348 2.25 -6.65 10.83
CA GLU A 348 3.53 -7.12 11.35
C GLU A 348 3.35 -7.96 12.62
N ARG A 349 2.52 -7.48 13.55
CA ARG A 349 2.20 -8.22 14.78
C ARG A 349 1.56 -9.57 14.49
N LEU A 350 0.62 -9.63 13.54
CA LEU A 350 -0.03 -10.88 13.13
C LEU A 350 1.00 -11.88 12.59
N MET A 351 1.88 -11.45 11.70
CA MET A 351 2.90 -12.31 11.10
C MET A 351 3.92 -12.82 12.14
N LEU A 352 4.42 -11.93 13.01
CA LEU A 352 5.35 -12.31 14.07
C LEU A 352 4.71 -13.28 15.07
N GLN A 353 3.43 -13.12 15.39
CA GLN A 353 2.70 -14.08 16.21
C GLN A 353 2.53 -15.43 15.51
N ALA A 354 2.17 -15.43 14.21
CA ALA A 354 2.07 -16.64 13.41
C ALA A 354 3.41 -17.42 13.42
N GLN A 355 4.54 -16.74 13.23
CA GLN A 355 5.87 -17.34 13.32
C GLN A 355 6.16 -17.91 14.70
N ALA A 356 5.80 -17.19 15.76
CA ALA A 356 5.97 -17.68 17.14
C ALA A 356 5.18 -18.96 17.43
N PHE A 357 4.07 -19.20 16.70
CA PHE A 357 3.29 -20.45 16.75
C PHE A 357 3.78 -21.51 15.75
N GLY A 358 4.87 -21.25 15.02
CA GLY A 358 5.47 -22.19 14.08
C GLY A 358 4.91 -22.14 12.66
N TYR A 359 4.07 -21.15 12.32
CA TYR A 359 3.63 -20.94 10.94
C TYR A 359 4.71 -20.24 10.13
N ASN A 360 4.89 -20.69 8.89
CA ASN A 360 5.83 -20.10 7.93
C ASN A 360 5.16 -19.64 6.64
N CYS A 361 3.82 -19.77 6.56
CA CYS A 361 3.05 -19.43 5.38
C CYS A 361 1.66 -18.88 5.76
N ILE A 362 1.21 -17.85 5.08
CA ILE A 362 -0.15 -17.31 5.19
C ILE A 362 -0.84 -17.43 3.84
N ARG A 363 -2.02 -18.05 3.82
CA ARG A 363 -2.94 -18.03 2.70
C ARG A 363 -3.86 -16.83 2.83
N CYS A 364 -3.83 -15.94 1.85
CA CYS A 364 -4.65 -14.75 1.76
C CYS A 364 -6.08 -15.11 1.33
N SER A 365 -6.97 -15.35 2.30
CA SER A 365 -8.34 -15.78 2.03
C SER A 365 -9.26 -14.56 1.92
N HIS A 366 -9.96 -14.35 0.83
CA HIS A 366 -9.92 -15.00 -0.48
C HIS A 366 -9.83 -13.92 -1.56
N ASN A 367 -9.00 -12.93 -1.36
CA ASN A 367 -8.91 -11.72 -2.18
C ASN A 367 -7.49 -11.14 -2.08
N PRO A 368 -7.06 -10.29 -3.02
CA PRO A 368 -5.74 -9.65 -2.97
C PRO A 368 -5.54 -8.85 -1.68
N TYR A 369 -4.40 -9.07 -1.05
CA TYR A 369 -3.99 -8.33 0.14
C TYR A 369 -3.34 -6.99 -0.21
N SER A 370 -3.10 -6.15 0.80
CA SER A 370 -2.45 -4.86 0.61
C SER A 370 -0.97 -5.03 0.28
N GLU A 371 -0.39 -4.05 -0.40
CA GLU A 371 1.06 -3.98 -0.62
C GLU A 371 1.84 -4.02 0.70
N SER A 372 1.35 -3.33 1.72
CA SER A 372 1.92 -3.40 3.06
C SER A 372 1.99 -4.82 3.60
N PHE A 373 0.99 -5.67 3.30
CA PHE A 373 1.00 -7.05 3.75
C PHE A 373 2.13 -7.85 3.10
N THR A 374 2.28 -7.77 1.78
CA THR A 374 3.34 -8.48 1.05
C THR A 374 4.72 -7.94 1.40
N ARG A 375 4.88 -6.62 1.48
CA ARG A 375 6.12 -5.97 1.91
C ARG A 375 6.55 -6.35 3.32
N ILE A 376 5.60 -6.46 4.26
CA ILE A 376 5.90 -6.90 5.62
C ILE A 376 6.24 -8.39 5.62
N ALA A 377 5.55 -9.22 4.84
CA ALA A 377 5.86 -10.64 4.69
C ALA A 377 7.29 -10.86 4.18
N ASP A 378 7.72 -10.11 3.16
CA ASP A 378 9.09 -10.14 2.65
C ASP A 378 10.11 -9.77 3.75
N LYS A 379 9.81 -8.75 4.55
CA LYS A 379 10.69 -8.24 5.61
C LYS A 379 10.83 -9.20 6.79
N VAL A 380 9.75 -9.91 7.15
CA VAL A 380 9.78 -10.81 8.31
C VAL A 380 10.08 -12.27 7.96
N GLY A 381 10.20 -12.62 6.69
CA GLY A 381 10.44 -13.99 6.25
C GLY A 381 9.18 -14.87 6.31
N MET A 382 8.02 -14.35 5.87
CA MET A 382 6.77 -15.09 5.78
C MET A 382 6.43 -15.42 4.34
N LEU A 383 6.17 -16.68 4.03
CA LEU A 383 5.62 -17.06 2.73
C LEU A 383 4.15 -16.68 2.62
N VAL A 384 3.74 -16.28 1.43
CA VAL A 384 2.36 -15.89 1.15
C VAL A 384 1.83 -16.72 -0.02
N VAL A 385 0.62 -17.23 0.13
CA VAL A 385 -0.20 -17.78 -0.96
C VAL A 385 -1.31 -16.77 -1.18
N ASP A 386 -1.10 -15.89 -2.16
CA ASP A 386 -2.08 -14.86 -2.51
C ASP A 386 -3.21 -15.43 -3.38
N GLU A 387 -4.38 -14.82 -3.31
CA GLU A 387 -5.58 -15.20 -4.08
C GLU A 387 -6.11 -13.98 -4.84
N LEU A 388 -6.57 -14.21 -6.08
CA LEU A 388 -7.11 -13.19 -6.97
C LEU A 388 -8.63 -13.19 -6.98
#